data_d4611b5261c208903aad10012dc4b745
#
_entry.id   d4611b5261c208903aad10012dc4b745
#
_cell.length_a   1.000
_cell.length_b   1.000
_cell.length_c   1.000
_cell.angle_alpha   90.00
_cell.angle_beta   90.00
_cell.angle_gamma   90.00
#
_symmetry.space_group_name_H-M   'P 1'
#
loop_
_entity.id
_entity.type
_entity.pdbx_description
1 polymer ?
#
loop_
_entity_poly.entity_id
_entity_poly.type
_entity_poly.pdbx_seq_one_letter_code
_entity_poly.pdbx_strand_id
1 'polypeptide(L)'
;MKKNTGYDVVIVDSTDPIGPAVGLFSAEFYKNVFEALNEDGILVAQTESPILFDNLVKKIYKDMSSVFPYTNMYSAVIPTYPGALWTFTMGSKTINPLLKEVSSLPHIDTKFYRRELQKSYFILPPFVSNLISDRGV
;
A
#
# COMPACT_ATOMS: atom_id res chain seq x y z
N MET A 1 23.47 10.88 -12.07
CA MET A 1 23.47 9.69 -11.21
C MET A 1 22.78 8.56 -11.96
N LYS A 2 23.38 7.35 -12.03
CA LYS A 2 22.64 6.18 -12.52
C LYS A 2 21.49 5.93 -11.56
N LYS A 3 20.24 5.97 -12.03
CA LYS A 3 19.08 5.53 -11.24
C LYS A 3 19.24 4.02 -10.99
N ASN A 4 19.18 3.58 -9.75
CA ASN A 4 19.08 2.16 -9.44
C ASN A 4 17.71 1.68 -9.92
N THR A 5 17.68 0.63 -10.73
CA THR A 5 16.46 0.04 -11.29
C THR A 5 16.53 -1.49 -11.19
N GLY A 6 15.43 -2.16 -11.47
CA GLY A 6 15.39 -3.62 -11.50
C GLY A 6 14.96 -4.24 -10.15
N TYR A 7 14.17 -3.52 -9.38
CA TYR A 7 13.63 -4.06 -8.12
C TYR A 7 12.34 -4.85 -8.36
N ASP A 8 12.23 -6.01 -7.74
CA ASP A 8 11.01 -6.80 -7.74
C ASP A 8 10.04 -6.31 -6.65
N VAL A 9 10.57 -5.84 -5.52
CA VAL A 9 9.79 -5.32 -4.40
C VAL A 9 10.45 -4.08 -3.82
N VAL A 10 9.66 -3.04 -3.58
CA VAL A 10 10.04 -1.87 -2.79
C VAL A 10 9.09 -1.78 -1.60
N ILE A 11 9.65 -1.73 -0.40
CA ILE A 11 8.90 -1.56 0.85
C ILE A 11 9.26 -0.20 1.43
N VAL A 12 8.23 0.61 1.68
CA VAL A 12 8.38 1.92 2.33
C VAL A 12 7.77 1.84 3.72
N ASP A 13 8.63 1.65 4.70
CA ASP A 13 8.31 1.71 6.13
C ASP A 13 9.01 2.96 6.68
N SER A 14 8.34 4.10 6.52
CA SER A 14 8.89 5.41 6.91
C SER A 14 8.25 5.92 8.21
N THR A 15 8.92 6.88 8.82
CA THR A 15 8.33 7.68 9.91
C THR A 15 7.21 8.57 9.36
N ASP A 16 6.43 9.17 10.27
CA ASP A 16 5.41 10.17 9.93
C ASP A 16 5.93 11.21 8.92
N PRO A 17 5.05 11.79 8.07
CA PRO A 17 5.44 12.75 7.04
C PRO A 17 5.84 14.10 7.63
N ILE A 18 6.94 14.11 8.37
CA ILE A 18 7.50 15.30 9.02
C ILE A 18 8.90 15.54 8.46
N GLY A 19 9.22 16.81 8.15
CA GLY A 19 10.54 17.19 7.65
C GLY A 19 10.91 16.47 6.34
N PRO A 20 12.10 15.82 6.28
CA PRO A 20 12.55 15.15 5.04
C PRO A 20 11.67 13.99 4.57
N ALA A 21 10.93 13.36 5.49
CA ALA A 21 10.06 12.23 5.16
C ALA A 21 8.83 12.64 4.32
N VAL A 22 8.43 13.90 4.29
CA VAL A 22 7.30 14.40 3.47
C VAL A 22 7.45 14.01 2.01
N GLY A 23 8.68 14.01 1.49
CA GLY A 23 8.95 13.63 0.10
C GLY A 23 8.57 12.20 -0.26
N LEU A 24 8.56 11.28 0.71
CA LEU A 24 8.20 9.87 0.51
C LEU A 24 6.69 9.63 0.32
N PHE A 25 5.87 10.66 0.53
CA PHE A 25 4.41 10.64 0.43
C PHE A 25 3.91 11.48 -0.77
N SER A 26 4.71 11.58 -1.82
CA SER A 26 4.39 12.39 -3.00
C SER A 26 4.21 11.54 -4.26
N ALA A 27 3.37 12.00 -5.20
CA ALA A 27 3.21 11.37 -6.51
C ALA A 27 4.54 11.28 -7.27
N GLU A 28 5.44 12.25 -7.11
CA GLU A 28 6.77 12.24 -7.72
C GLU A 28 7.62 11.08 -7.19
N PHE A 29 7.59 10.84 -5.87
CA PHE A 29 8.27 9.69 -5.28
C PHE A 29 7.71 8.37 -5.84
N TYR A 30 6.40 8.21 -5.87
CA TYR A 30 5.76 7.00 -6.41
C TYR A 30 6.08 6.77 -7.89
N LYS A 31 6.17 7.84 -8.68
CA LYS A 31 6.63 7.76 -10.07
C LYS A 31 8.08 7.28 -10.18
N ASN A 32 8.97 7.79 -9.33
CA ASN A 32 10.36 7.34 -9.30
C ASN A 32 10.45 5.85 -8.91
N VAL A 33 9.63 5.39 -7.94
CA VAL A 33 9.55 3.97 -7.57
C VAL A 33 9.00 3.14 -8.73
N PHE A 34 7.94 3.61 -9.39
CA PHE A 34 7.39 2.93 -10.58
C PHE A 34 8.44 2.73 -11.65
N GLU A 35 9.24 3.74 -11.96
CA GLU A 35 10.35 3.63 -12.94
C GLU A 35 11.45 2.67 -12.49
N ALA A 36 11.69 2.55 -11.18
CA ALA A 36 12.71 1.68 -10.61
C ALA A 36 12.30 0.20 -10.53
N LEU A 37 11.01 -0.08 -10.49
CA LEU A 37 10.47 -1.43 -10.41
C LEU A 37 10.57 -2.17 -11.75
N ASN A 38 10.80 -3.48 -11.68
CA ASN A 38 10.59 -4.41 -12.78
C ASN A 38 9.13 -4.41 -13.24
N GLU A 39 8.82 -5.05 -14.37
CA GLU A 39 7.47 -5.10 -14.93
C GLU A 39 6.46 -5.73 -13.96
N ASP A 40 6.84 -6.81 -13.28
CA ASP A 40 6.03 -7.46 -12.25
C ASP A 40 6.32 -6.95 -10.84
N GLY A 41 7.02 -5.82 -10.72
CA GLY A 41 7.43 -5.26 -9.45
C GLY A 41 6.27 -4.68 -8.64
N ILE A 42 6.43 -4.72 -7.33
CA ILE A 42 5.42 -4.29 -6.35
C ILE A 42 6.02 -3.26 -5.40
N LEU A 43 5.30 -2.16 -5.21
CA LEU A 43 5.50 -1.23 -4.10
C LEU A 43 4.52 -1.57 -2.98
N VAL A 44 5.01 -1.60 -1.74
CA VAL A 44 4.16 -1.57 -0.54
C VAL A 44 4.63 -0.45 0.36
N ALA A 45 3.72 0.42 0.76
CA ALA A 45 3.99 1.51 1.70
C ALA A 45 3.07 1.40 2.91
N GLN A 46 3.61 1.65 4.10
CA GLN A 46 2.77 1.96 5.25
C GLN A 46 2.10 3.32 4.99
N THR A 47 0.81 3.43 5.27
CA THR A 47 0.00 4.59 4.89
C THR A 47 -0.84 5.16 6.03
N GLU A 48 -0.38 5.00 7.24
CA GLU A 48 -0.89 5.62 8.45
C GLU A 48 -2.21 5.03 9.00
N SER A 49 -2.62 5.59 10.13
CA SER A 49 -3.89 5.28 10.77
C SER A 49 -5.05 5.99 10.05
N PRO A 50 -6.04 5.27 9.55
CA PRO A 50 -7.23 5.88 8.93
C PRO A 50 -8.15 6.57 9.93
N ILE A 51 -7.92 6.36 11.23
CA ILE A 51 -8.68 7.01 12.32
C ILE A 51 -8.09 8.37 12.66
N LEU A 52 -6.76 8.48 12.67
CA LEU A 52 -6.06 9.69 13.13
C LEU A 52 -5.62 10.60 11.98
N PHE A 53 -5.40 10.01 10.78
CA PHE A 53 -4.80 10.70 9.63
C PHE A 53 -5.57 10.44 8.33
N ASP A 54 -6.89 10.48 8.38
CA ASP A 54 -7.80 10.18 7.27
C ASP A 54 -7.47 10.93 5.98
N ASN A 55 -7.24 12.25 6.08
CA ASN A 55 -6.88 13.09 4.93
C ASN A 55 -5.53 12.70 4.31
N LEU A 56 -4.58 12.29 5.14
CA LEU A 56 -3.28 11.83 4.67
C LEU A 56 -3.42 10.47 3.96
N VAL A 57 -4.15 9.53 4.55
CA VAL A 57 -4.46 8.23 3.95
C VAL A 57 -5.11 8.39 2.59
N LYS A 58 -6.12 9.24 2.50
CA LYS A 58 -6.79 9.59 1.23
C LYS A 58 -5.83 10.15 0.20
N LYS A 59 -4.98 11.10 0.60
CA LYS A 59 -3.98 11.72 -0.29
C LYS A 59 -2.98 10.70 -0.82
N ILE A 60 -2.42 9.88 0.07
CA ILE A 60 -1.43 8.86 -0.31
C ILE A 60 -2.03 7.89 -1.32
N TYR A 61 -3.22 7.37 -1.04
CA TYR A 61 -3.91 6.45 -1.95
C TYR A 61 -4.17 7.08 -3.32
N LYS A 62 -4.63 8.33 -3.35
CA LYS A 62 -4.85 9.08 -4.58
C LYS A 62 -3.56 9.27 -5.38
N ASP A 63 -2.47 9.66 -4.71
CA ASP A 63 -1.19 9.87 -5.38
C ASP A 63 -0.63 8.55 -5.94
N MET A 64 -0.72 7.45 -5.20
CA MET A 64 -0.30 6.13 -5.68
C MET A 64 -1.17 5.66 -6.85
N SER A 65 -2.49 5.82 -6.76
CA SER A 65 -3.42 5.39 -7.83
C SER A 65 -3.31 6.23 -9.11
N SER A 66 -2.76 7.44 -9.02
CA SER A 66 -2.42 8.24 -10.20
C SER A 66 -1.21 7.71 -10.98
N VAL A 67 -0.41 6.85 -10.37
CA VAL A 67 0.84 6.32 -10.92
C VAL A 67 0.73 4.84 -11.27
N PHE A 68 0.16 4.05 -10.35
CA PHE A 68 0.08 2.59 -10.49
C PHE A 68 -1.27 2.16 -11.06
N PRO A 69 -1.30 1.36 -12.13
CA PRO A 69 -2.55 0.80 -12.69
C PRO A 69 -3.34 -0.04 -11.69
N TYR A 70 -2.62 -0.76 -10.83
CA TYR A 70 -3.21 -1.56 -9.76
C TYR A 70 -2.78 -1.01 -8.41
N THR A 71 -3.71 -0.34 -7.74
CA THR A 71 -3.50 0.20 -6.39
C THR A 71 -4.54 -0.40 -5.46
N ASN A 72 -4.09 -1.05 -4.41
CA ASN A 72 -4.95 -1.71 -3.44
C ASN A 72 -4.50 -1.36 -2.03
N MET A 73 -5.45 -1.07 -1.16
CA MET A 73 -5.20 -0.84 0.26
C MET A 73 -5.62 -2.05 1.07
N TYR A 74 -4.82 -2.40 2.06
CA TYR A 74 -5.18 -3.38 3.08
C TYR A 74 -4.92 -2.82 4.47
N SER A 75 -5.48 -3.45 5.49
CA SER A 75 -5.31 -3.02 6.87
C SER A 75 -4.84 -4.16 7.76
N ALA A 76 -4.14 -3.78 8.81
CA ALA A 76 -3.75 -4.70 9.88
C ALA A 76 -3.84 -4.00 11.23
N VAL A 77 -3.97 -4.81 12.28
CA VAL A 77 -3.91 -4.31 13.66
C VAL A 77 -2.46 -4.28 14.11
N ILE A 78 -1.97 -3.09 14.45
CA ILE A 78 -0.61 -2.85 14.95
C ILE A 78 -0.72 -2.33 16.40
N PRO A 79 -0.67 -3.19 17.42
CA PRO A 79 -1.00 -2.82 18.78
C PRO A 79 -0.12 -1.72 19.39
N THR A 80 1.08 -1.53 18.85
CA THR A 80 2.05 -0.54 19.33
C THR A 80 1.78 0.88 18.83
N TYR A 81 0.89 1.03 17.85
CA TYR A 81 0.58 2.33 17.27
C TYR A 81 -0.78 2.87 17.76
N PRO A 82 -0.90 4.21 17.90
CA PRO A 82 -2.15 4.84 18.32
C PRO A 82 -3.32 4.45 17.41
N GLY A 83 -4.45 4.06 18.02
CA GLY A 83 -5.63 3.62 17.29
C GLY A 83 -5.57 2.18 16.78
N ALA A 84 -4.44 1.52 16.87
CA ALA A 84 -4.16 0.12 16.50
C ALA A 84 -4.48 -0.28 15.05
N LEU A 85 -5.49 0.30 14.39
CA LEU A 85 -5.80 0.05 12.99
C LEU A 85 -4.86 0.86 12.09
N TRP A 86 -4.12 0.13 11.26
CA TRP A 86 -3.13 0.70 10.35
C TRP A 86 -3.39 0.31 8.92
N THR A 87 -3.13 1.21 7.99
CA THR A 87 -3.30 0.94 6.55
C THR A 87 -1.96 0.79 5.85
N PHE A 88 -1.99 -0.03 4.81
CA PHE A 88 -0.89 -0.26 3.89
C PHE A 88 -1.43 -0.18 2.47
N THR A 89 -0.72 0.51 1.61
CA THR A 89 -1.11 0.63 0.20
C THR A 89 -0.09 -0.07 -0.69
N MET A 90 -0.59 -0.92 -1.55
CA MET A 90 0.18 -1.66 -2.54
C MET A 90 -0.05 -1.04 -3.92
N GLY A 91 1.04 -0.78 -4.65
CA GLY A 91 1.02 -0.39 -6.06
C GLY A 91 1.73 -1.41 -6.92
N SER A 92 1.18 -1.75 -8.09
CA SER A 92 1.80 -2.65 -9.06
C SER A 92 1.49 -2.22 -10.49
N LYS A 93 2.41 -2.56 -11.42
CA LYS A 93 2.23 -2.33 -12.86
C LYS A 93 1.25 -3.33 -13.48
N THR A 94 1.34 -4.59 -13.09
CA THR A 94 0.66 -5.71 -13.77
C THR A 94 -0.13 -6.61 -12.82
N ILE A 95 0.19 -6.59 -11.51
CA ILE A 95 -0.38 -7.53 -10.55
C ILE A 95 -1.54 -6.90 -9.78
N ASN A 96 -2.73 -7.50 -9.92
CA ASN A 96 -3.84 -7.22 -9.01
C ASN A 96 -3.94 -8.35 -7.97
N PRO A 97 -3.68 -8.08 -6.68
CA PRO A 97 -3.68 -9.11 -5.63
C PRO A 97 -5.07 -9.74 -5.42
N LEU A 98 -6.15 -9.01 -5.76
CA LEU A 98 -7.52 -9.50 -5.61
C LEU A 98 -7.90 -10.54 -6.65
N LEU A 99 -7.21 -10.56 -7.80
CA LEU A 99 -7.46 -11.50 -8.90
C LEU A 99 -6.63 -12.78 -8.80
N LYS A 100 -5.65 -12.83 -7.90
CA LYS A 100 -4.85 -14.05 -7.69
C LYS A 100 -5.70 -15.12 -7.00
N GLU A 101 -5.67 -16.32 -7.56
CA GLU A 101 -6.30 -17.48 -6.93
C GLU A 101 -5.50 -17.90 -5.69
N VAL A 102 -6.19 -18.12 -4.57
CA VAL A 102 -5.56 -18.50 -3.29
C VAL A 102 -4.76 -19.81 -3.44
N SER A 103 -5.26 -20.75 -4.23
CA SER A 103 -4.60 -22.03 -4.50
C SER A 103 -3.25 -21.87 -5.23
N SER A 104 -3.06 -20.79 -5.99
CA SER A 104 -1.82 -20.50 -6.71
C SER A 104 -0.76 -19.85 -5.82
N LEU A 105 -1.12 -19.41 -4.62
CA LEU A 105 -0.18 -18.77 -3.70
C LEU A 105 0.66 -19.82 -2.97
N PRO A 106 1.96 -19.59 -2.79
CA PRO A 106 2.81 -20.51 -2.05
C PRO A 106 2.36 -20.62 -0.59
N HIS A 107 2.57 -21.77 0.01
CA HIS A 107 2.50 -21.89 1.45
C HIS A 107 3.77 -21.26 2.05
N ILE A 108 3.60 -20.33 2.97
CA ILE A 108 4.69 -19.68 3.68
C ILE A 108 4.47 -19.90 5.18
N ASP A 109 5.44 -20.49 5.85
CA ASP A 109 5.38 -20.71 7.30
C ASP A 109 5.66 -19.38 8.03
N THR A 110 4.59 -18.74 8.49
CA THR A 110 4.64 -17.49 9.23
C THR A 110 3.67 -17.51 10.40
N LYS A 111 3.93 -16.64 11.39
CA LYS A 111 3.06 -16.52 12.57
C LYS A 111 1.77 -15.73 12.30
N PHE A 112 1.72 -14.93 11.26
CA PHE A 112 0.61 -13.99 11.02
C PHE A 112 -0.09 -14.23 9.69
N TYR A 113 0.67 -14.31 8.60
CA TYR A 113 0.10 -14.46 7.27
C TYR A 113 -0.36 -15.89 7.00
N ARG A 114 -1.54 -16.02 6.41
CA ARG A 114 -2.04 -17.26 5.81
C ARG A 114 -2.63 -16.93 4.44
N ARG A 115 -2.27 -17.73 3.42
CA ARG A 115 -2.75 -17.52 2.05
C ARG A 115 -4.28 -17.54 1.94
N GLU A 116 -4.96 -18.32 2.79
CA GLU A 116 -6.43 -18.39 2.83
C GLU A 116 -7.07 -17.06 3.25
N LEU A 117 -6.32 -16.21 3.97
CA LEU A 117 -6.74 -14.88 4.39
C LEU A 117 -6.34 -13.78 3.41
N GLN A 118 -5.60 -14.10 2.33
CA GLN A 118 -5.06 -13.11 1.39
C GLN A 118 -6.10 -12.08 0.96
N LYS A 119 -7.24 -12.55 0.45
CA LYS A 119 -8.29 -11.64 -0.03
C LYS A 119 -8.96 -10.86 1.10
N SER A 120 -9.06 -11.43 2.30
CA SER A 120 -9.71 -10.78 3.45
C SER A 120 -8.94 -9.57 3.98
N TYR A 121 -7.61 -9.55 3.84
CA TYR A 121 -6.82 -8.37 4.23
C TYR A 121 -7.18 -7.11 3.46
N PHE A 122 -7.71 -7.25 2.24
CA PHE A 122 -8.15 -6.15 1.40
C PHE A 122 -9.63 -5.77 1.61
N ILE A 123 -10.36 -6.46 2.49
CA ILE A 123 -11.72 -6.08 2.86
C ILE A 123 -11.63 -5.01 3.94
N LEU A 124 -11.84 -3.77 3.53
CA LEU A 124 -11.72 -2.62 4.41
C LEU A 124 -13.04 -2.32 5.13
N PRO A 125 -12.99 -1.85 6.39
CA PRO A 125 -14.16 -1.28 7.04
C PRO A 125 -14.79 -0.15 6.20
N PRO A 126 -16.12 0.07 6.23
CA PRO A 126 -16.80 1.06 5.39
C PRO A 126 -16.19 2.45 5.49
N PHE A 127 -15.83 2.92 6.68
CA PHE A 127 -15.24 4.25 6.86
C PHE A 127 -13.86 4.38 6.17
N VAL A 128 -13.07 3.29 6.10
CA VAL A 128 -11.78 3.29 5.39
C VAL A 128 -12.00 3.21 3.88
N SER A 129 -12.90 2.33 3.43
CA SER A 129 -13.21 2.20 1.99
C SER A 129 -13.78 3.49 1.41
N ASN A 130 -14.53 4.26 2.19
CA ASN A 130 -15.04 5.57 1.79
C ASN A 130 -13.94 6.62 1.59
N LEU A 131 -12.80 6.52 2.30
CA LEU A 131 -11.67 7.43 2.09
C LEU A 131 -11.04 7.28 0.70
N ILE A 132 -11.06 6.06 0.15
CA ILE A 132 -10.40 5.72 -1.10
C ILE A 132 -11.36 5.55 -2.29
N SER A 133 -12.67 5.60 -2.04
CA SER A 133 -13.66 5.60 -3.11
C SER A 133 -13.88 7.03 -3.63
N ASP A 134 -13.89 7.18 -4.95
CA ASP A 134 -14.24 8.46 -5.60
C ASP A 134 -15.72 8.85 -5.45
N ARG A 135 -16.47 8.13 -4.62
CA ARG A 135 -17.85 8.52 -4.29
C ARG A 135 -17.80 9.69 -3.32
N GLY A 136 -17.72 10.89 -3.88
CA GLY A 136 -18.07 12.08 -3.15
C GLY A 136 -19.47 11.90 -2.55
N VAL A 137 -19.58 12.15 -1.24
CA VAL A 137 -20.84 12.31 -0.54
C VAL A 137 -21.56 13.50 -1.14
#